data_f2cce66ff6a6f616c9932e0d72c29871
#
_entry.id   f2cce66ff6a6f616c9932e0d72c29871
#
_cell.length_a   1.000
_cell.length_b   1.000
_cell.length_c   1.000
_cell.angle_alpha   90.00
_cell.angle_beta   90.00
_cell.angle_gamma   90.00
#
_symmetry.space_group_name_H-M   'P 1'
#
loop_
_entity.id
_entity.type
_entity.pdbx_description
1 polymer ?
#
loop_
_entity_poly.entity_id
_entity_poly.type
_entity_poly.pdbx_seq_one_letter_code
_entity_poly.pdbx_strand_id
1 'polypeptide(L)'
;VDSLVFMVKGWRLMEYKDIGFRDDKKSNRKVGYNANIILFSEKTGHQDYLEEVHQQYQVSVLALGGQPSVLNVEYFVDELKKQKIDIRRSFYLFSIVDYDPSGWIIRDAFIDDLHHYGVKNTQVIDLIHPDMLGPDEVKLSRYRIPETEGMRVKNQAWLKEIHKRDYKNQKYLEEQTKSGQKVLYGLEAESVSAKRLTAGLEVAMVPLIGKTEEALKNFQLKKLNDAIRELILHKVT
;
A
#
# COMPACT_ATOMS: atom_id res chain seq x y z
N VAL A 1 -38.81 14.97 -11.58
CA VAL A 1 -37.73 15.94 -11.86
C VAL A 1 -37.10 16.38 -10.55
N ASP A 2 -37.94 16.72 -9.52
CA ASP A 2 -37.45 17.19 -8.21
C ASP A 2 -36.65 16.13 -7.45
N SER A 3 -37.02 14.85 -7.55
CA SER A 3 -36.28 13.74 -6.93
C SER A 3 -34.89 13.57 -7.53
N LEU A 4 -34.72 13.78 -8.83
CA LEU A 4 -33.42 13.70 -9.51
C LEU A 4 -32.53 14.89 -9.16
N VAL A 5 -33.12 16.08 -9.04
CA VAL A 5 -32.40 17.30 -8.61
C VAL A 5 -31.97 17.17 -7.13
N PHE A 6 -32.82 16.59 -6.28
CA PHE A 6 -32.50 16.32 -4.89
C PHE A 6 -31.37 15.29 -4.75
N MET A 7 -31.40 14.25 -5.57
CA MET A 7 -30.36 13.23 -5.62
C MET A 7 -29.01 13.79 -6.12
N VAL A 8 -29.03 14.65 -7.15
CA VAL A 8 -27.81 15.30 -7.67
C VAL A 8 -27.28 16.32 -6.67
N LYS A 9 -28.15 17.08 -5.97
CA LYS A 9 -27.76 17.97 -4.88
C LYS A 9 -27.26 17.19 -3.66
N GLY A 10 -27.94 16.12 -3.27
CA GLY A 10 -27.52 15.24 -2.19
C GLY A 10 -26.17 14.59 -2.51
N TRP A 11 -25.94 14.23 -3.76
CA TRP A 11 -24.69 13.63 -4.21
C TRP A 11 -23.51 14.61 -4.23
N ARG A 12 -23.75 15.89 -4.50
CA ARG A 12 -22.74 16.96 -4.37
C ARG A 12 -22.39 17.29 -2.92
N LEU A 13 -23.31 17.01 -2.00
CA LEU A 13 -23.13 17.20 -0.56
C LEU A 13 -22.57 15.95 0.14
N MET A 14 -22.64 14.77 -0.51
CA MET A 14 -21.96 13.60 -0.02
C MET A 14 -20.47 13.83 -0.13
N GLU A 15 -19.80 13.95 0.99
CA GLU A 15 -18.36 13.88 1.03
C GLU A 15 -17.95 12.55 0.40
N TYR A 16 -16.85 12.55 -0.31
CA TYR A 16 -16.33 11.41 -1.06
C TYR A 16 -16.21 10.13 -0.20
N LYS A 17 -15.94 10.27 1.09
CA LYS A 17 -15.93 9.21 2.10
C LYS A 17 -17.29 8.51 2.31
N ASP A 18 -18.40 9.16 1.93
CA ASP A 18 -19.75 8.61 2.13
C ASP A 18 -20.23 7.75 0.95
N ILE A 19 -19.46 7.73 -0.15
CA ILE A 19 -19.84 6.99 -1.36
C ILE A 19 -19.32 5.56 -1.29
N GLY A 20 -19.94 4.76 -0.44
CA GLY A 20 -19.86 3.30 -0.54
C GLY A 20 -18.78 2.61 0.27
N PHE A 21 -18.11 3.31 1.15
CA PHE A 21 -17.29 2.68 2.17
C PHE A 21 -17.98 2.90 3.52
N ARG A 22 -18.22 1.83 4.27
CA ARG A 22 -18.52 1.97 5.68
C ARG A 22 -17.35 2.73 6.27
N ASP A 23 -17.64 3.93 6.79
CA ASP A 23 -16.70 4.71 7.59
C ASP A 23 -16.50 3.98 8.93
N ASP A 24 -15.90 2.81 8.85
CA ASP A 24 -15.42 2.09 10.01
C ASP A 24 -14.13 2.78 10.42
N LYS A 25 -14.26 3.86 11.21
CA LYS A 25 -13.13 4.63 11.78
C LYS A 25 -12.09 3.76 12.51
N LYS A 26 -12.33 2.46 12.61
CA LYS A 26 -11.47 1.44 13.21
C LYS A 26 -10.94 0.41 12.23
N SER A 27 -11.28 0.48 10.94
CA SER A 27 -10.80 -0.51 10.00
C SER A 27 -9.40 -0.15 9.53
N ASN A 28 -8.44 -1.03 9.83
CA ASN A 28 -7.06 -0.93 9.35
C ASN A 28 -6.95 -1.22 7.84
N ARG A 29 -8.07 -1.39 7.14
CA ARG A 29 -8.13 -1.75 5.73
C ARG A 29 -9.29 -1.09 5.02
N LYS A 30 -9.04 -0.65 3.80
CA LYS A 30 -10.07 -0.09 2.90
C LYS A 30 -9.82 -0.58 1.48
N VAL A 31 -10.89 -0.89 0.75
CA VAL A 31 -10.83 -1.25 -0.66
C VAL A 31 -11.28 -0.05 -1.49
N GLY A 32 -10.41 0.41 -2.37
CA GLY A 32 -10.67 1.52 -3.27
C GLY A 32 -11.26 1.12 -4.61
N TYR A 33 -11.62 2.10 -5.44
CA TYR A 33 -12.04 1.87 -6.82
C TYR A 33 -10.92 1.22 -7.66
N ASN A 34 -9.67 1.69 -7.50
CA ASN A 34 -8.48 1.07 -8.07
C ASN A 34 -8.02 -0.10 -7.19
N ALA A 35 -8.93 -1.04 -6.93
CA ALA A 35 -8.81 -2.09 -5.92
C ALA A 35 -7.59 -3.01 -6.11
N ASN A 36 -7.06 -3.12 -7.33
CA ASN A 36 -5.87 -3.90 -7.63
C ASN A 36 -4.55 -3.16 -7.37
N ILE A 37 -4.62 -1.91 -6.93
CA ILE A 37 -3.47 -1.17 -6.41
C ILE A 37 -3.63 -1.16 -4.90
N ILE A 38 -2.70 -1.77 -4.20
CA ILE A 38 -2.72 -1.93 -2.75
C ILE A 38 -1.52 -1.23 -2.16
N LEU A 39 -1.74 -0.22 -1.34
CA LEU A 39 -0.71 0.38 -0.51
C LEU A 39 -0.84 -0.19 0.91
N PHE A 40 0.21 -0.81 1.41
CA PHE A 40 0.20 -1.36 2.75
C PHE A 40 1.41 -0.91 3.57
N SER A 41 1.21 -0.83 4.87
CA SER A 41 2.25 -0.46 5.83
C SER A 41 2.35 -1.48 6.94
N GLU A 42 3.57 -1.73 7.39
CA GLU A 42 3.84 -2.52 8.59
C GLU A 42 3.23 -1.86 9.83
N LYS A 43 3.35 -0.53 9.93
CA LYS A 43 3.03 0.21 11.15
C LYS A 43 1.64 0.84 11.11
N THR A 44 0.90 0.71 12.21
CA THR A 44 -0.40 1.38 12.37
C THR A 44 -0.29 2.90 12.47
N GLY A 45 0.88 3.41 12.86
CA GLY A 45 1.17 4.85 12.87
C GLY A 45 1.07 5.54 11.50
N HIS A 46 1.10 4.78 10.41
CA HIS A 46 0.92 5.30 9.06
C HIS A 46 -0.55 5.39 8.62
N GLN A 47 -1.51 5.11 9.50
CA GLN A 47 -2.93 5.02 9.13
C GLN A 47 -3.49 6.31 8.53
N ASP A 48 -3.13 7.47 9.07
CA ASP A 48 -3.57 8.75 8.54
C ASP A 48 -3.04 8.99 7.12
N TYR A 49 -1.78 8.65 6.87
CA TYR A 49 -1.18 8.73 5.54
C TYR A 49 -1.86 7.77 4.56
N LEU A 50 -2.12 6.53 4.96
CA LEU A 50 -2.83 5.55 4.14
C LEU A 50 -4.23 6.03 3.79
N GLU A 51 -4.92 6.64 4.76
CA GLU A 51 -6.25 7.21 4.55
C GLU A 51 -6.24 8.35 3.52
N GLU A 52 -5.27 9.27 3.64
CA GLU A 52 -5.08 10.38 2.70
C GLU A 52 -4.87 9.86 1.27
N VAL A 53 -3.97 8.87 1.11
CA VAL A 53 -3.70 8.24 -0.19
C VAL A 53 -4.93 7.52 -0.73
N HIS A 54 -5.68 6.81 0.13
CA HIS A 54 -6.93 6.17 -0.26
C HIS A 54 -7.95 7.18 -0.77
N GLN A 55 -8.13 8.29 -0.07
CA GLN A 55 -9.08 9.34 -0.46
C GLN A 55 -8.69 9.99 -1.78
N GLN A 56 -7.40 10.27 -1.96
CA GLN A 56 -6.89 10.96 -3.14
C GLN A 56 -6.90 10.07 -4.40
N TYR A 57 -6.44 8.83 -4.28
CA TYR A 57 -6.18 7.97 -5.45
C TYR A 57 -7.16 6.80 -5.59
N GLN A 58 -8.03 6.59 -4.60
CA GLN A 58 -8.98 5.47 -4.59
C GLN A 58 -8.30 4.09 -4.75
N VAL A 59 -7.12 3.95 -4.22
CA VAL A 59 -6.41 2.68 -4.11
C VAL A 59 -6.79 1.96 -2.82
N SER A 60 -6.60 0.65 -2.77
CA SER A 60 -6.80 -0.11 -1.54
C SER A 60 -5.66 0.14 -0.56
N VAL A 61 -5.97 0.19 0.73
CA VAL A 61 -4.97 0.44 1.78
C VAL A 61 -5.11 -0.53 2.94
N LEU A 62 -3.97 -0.92 3.53
CA LEU A 62 -3.91 -1.75 4.74
C LEU A 62 -2.80 -1.29 5.69
N ALA A 63 -3.12 -1.20 6.99
CA ALA A 63 -2.12 -1.13 8.04
C ALA A 63 -2.05 -2.50 8.74
N LEU A 64 -0.89 -3.16 8.67
CA LEU A 64 -0.71 -4.54 9.13
C LEU A 64 -0.59 -4.63 10.66
N GLY A 65 0.01 -3.62 11.29
CA GLY A 65 0.24 -3.62 12.74
C GLY A 65 1.31 -4.61 13.20
N GLY A 66 2.37 -4.73 12.41
CA GLY A 66 3.44 -5.73 12.58
C GLY A 66 3.22 -6.92 11.65
N GLN A 67 3.51 -8.14 12.11
CA GLN A 67 3.28 -9.33 11.30
C GLN A 67 1.81 -9.45 10.91
N PRO A 68 1.49 -9.64 9.62
CA PRO A 68 0.12 -9.68 9.15
C PRO A 68 -0.68 -10.78 9.87
N SER A 69 -1.89 -10.44 10.26
CA SER A 69 -2.84 -11.43 10.74
C SER A 69 -3.51 -12.07 9.52
N VAL A 70 -3.43 -13.40 9.41
CA VAL A 70 -4.10 -14.19 8.37
C VAL A 70 -5.58 -13.78 8.24
N LEU A 71 -6.27 -13.56 9.37
CA LEU A 71 -7.66 -13.09 9.38
C LEU A 71 -7.84 -11.72 8.72
N ASN A 72 -6.91 -10.78 8.92
CA ASN A 72 -7.01 -9.46 8.30
C ASN A 72 -6.89 -9.54 6.77
N VAL A 73 -6.02 -10.42 6.27
CA VAL A 73 -5.86 -10.65 4.84
C VAL A 73 -7.09 -11.36 4.26
N GLU A 74 -7.61 -12.36 4.97
CA GLU A 74 -8.86 -13.05 4.59
C GLU A 74 -10.02 -12.06 4.44
N TYR A 75 -10.28 -11.26 5.47
CA TYR A 75 -11.33 -10.23 5.41
C TYR A 75 -11.12 -9.20 4.30
N PHE A 76 -9.87 -8.83 4.02
CA PHE A 76 -9.57 -7.94 2.91
C PHE A 76 -9.92 -8.58 1.56
N VAL A 77 -9.51 -9.82 1.34
CA VAL A 77 -9.82 -10.55 0.10
C VAL A 77 -11.32 -10.81 -0.04
N ASP A 78 -12.02 -11.08 1.06
CA ASP A 78 -13.47 -11.22 1.05
C ASP A 78 -14.17 -9.91 0.69
N GLU A 79 -13.63 -8.77 1.13
CA GLU A 79 -14.15 -7.47 0.74
C GLU A 79 -13.95 -7.20 -0.76
N LEU A 80 -12.79 -7.57 -1.32
CA LEU A 80 -12.56 -7.54 -2.78
C LEU A 80 -13.62 -8.36 -3.52
N LYS A 81 -13.90 -9.58 -3.06
CA LYS A 81 -14.91 -10.47 -3.66
C LYS A 81 -16.32 -9.92 -3.55
N LYS A 82 -16.72 -9.37 -2.39
CA LYS A 82 -18.01 -8.72 -2.18
C LYS A 82 -18.23 -7.55 -3.13
N GLN A 83 -17.17 -6.79 -3.41
CA GLN A 83 -17.18 -5.70 -4.38
C GLN A 83 -17.05 -6.18 -5.84
N LYS A 84 -17.08 -7.50 -6.06
CA LYS A 84 -16.97 -8.14 -7.39
C LYS A 84 -15.67 -7.80 -8.12
N ILE A 85 -14.58 -7.58 -7.39
CA ILE A 85 -13.25 -7.40 -7.96
C ILE A 85 -12.72 -8.77 -8.41
N ASP A 86 -12.27 -8.88 -9.65
CA ASP A 86 -11.62 -10.11 -10.14
C ASP A 86 -10.23 -10.23 -9.50
N ILE A 87 -10.09 -11.14 -8.54
CA ILE A 87 -8.85 -11.39 -7.82
C ILE A 87 -7.76 -12.10 -8.64
N ARG A 88 -8.08 -12.56 -9.86
CA ARG A 88 -7.11 -13.20 -10.78
C ARG A 88 -6.36 -12.19 -11.64
N ARG A 89 -6.82 -10.93 -11.70
CA ARG A 89 -6.12 -9.86 -12.42
C ARG A 89 -4.79 -9.52 -11.74
N SER A 90 -3.95 -8.73 -12.42
CA SER A 90 -2.69 -8.24 -11.84
C SER A 90 -2.94 -7.27 -10.69
N PHE A 91 -2.28 -7.50 -9.58
CA PHE A 91 -2.28 -6.62 -8.40
C PHE A 91 -0.90 -6.00 -8.22
N TYR A 92 -0.88 -4.72 -7.91
CA TYR A 92 0.33 -3.93 -7.66
C TYR A 92 0.38 -3.60 -6.18
N LEU A 93 1.39 -4.10 -5.51
CA LEU A 93 1.54 -4.00 -4.05
C LEU A 93 2.65 -2.98 -3.74
N PHE A 94 2.27 -1.84 -3.19
CA PHE A 94 3.19 -0.81 -2.73
C PHE A 94 3.45 -0.99 -1.25
N SER A 95 4.70 -1.26 -0.86
CA SER A 95 5.06 -1.56 0.52
C SER A 95 5.71 -0.38 1.23
N ILE A 96 5.20 -0.06 2.42
CA ILE A 96 5.81 0.84 3.39
C ILE A 96 6.22 -0.01 4.60
N VAL A 97 7.33 -0.70 4.45
CA VAL A 97 7.96 -1.50 5.51
C VAL A 97 9.38 -1.01 5.74
N ASP A 98 9.92 -1.26 6.92
CA ASP A 98 11.32 -0.93 7.19
C ASP A 98 12.25 -1.62 6.18
N TYR A 99 13.28 -0.92 5.73
CA TYR A 99 14.27 -1.46 4.81
C TYR A 99 15.31 -2.28 5.58
N ASP A 100 14.87 -3.42 6.07
CA ASP A 100 15.65 -4.38 6.84
C ASP A 100 15.12 -5.82 6.65
N PRO A 101 15.80 -6.84 7.18
CA PRO A 101 15.34 -8.24 7.09
C PRO A 101 13.96 -8.49 7.71
N SER A 102 13.61 -7.78 8.79
CA SER A 102 12.34 -7.99 9.51
C SER A 102 11.16 -7.41 8.73
N GLY A 103 11.29 -6.18 8.24
CA GLY A 103 10.28 -5.54 7.40
C GLY A 103 10.01 -6.34 6.13
N TRP A 104 11.06 -6.91 5.51
CA TRP A 104 10.87 -7.74 4.32
C TRP A 104 10.20 -9.08 4.62
N ILE A 105 10.44 -9.68 5.79
CA ILE A 105 9.70 -10.88 6.22
C ILE A 105 8.22 -10.56 6.39
N ILE A 106 7.87 -9.41 6.98
CA ILE A 106 6.48 -8.96 7.15
C ILE A 106 5.84 -8.73 5.78
N ARG A 107 6.53 -8.06 4.86
CA ARG A 107 6.09 -7.85 3.48
C ARG A 107 5.80 -9.18 2.77
N ASP A 108 6.74 -10.11 2.82
CA ASP A 108 6.64 -11.38 2.13
C ASP A 108 5.54 -12.25 2.74
N ALA A 109 5.37 -12.25 4.07
CA ALA A 109 4.26 -12.94 4.74
C ALA A 109 2.89 -12.40 4.27
N PHE A 110 2.75 -11.07 4.13
CA PHE A 110 1.52 -10.49 3.59
C PHE A 110 1.24 -10.93 2.14
N ILE A 111 2.27 -11.02 1.32
CA ILE A 111 2.15 -11.48 -0.07
C ILE A 111 1.75 -12.96 -0.12
N ASP A 112 2.37 -13.79 0.71
CA ASP A 112 2.07 -15.22 0.80
C ASP A 112 0.63 -15.45 1.26
N ASP A 113 0.13 -14.67 2.23
CA ASP A 113 -1.26 -14.71 2.67
C ASP A 113 -2.23 -14.30 1.53
N LEU A 114 -1.91 -13.24 0.78
CA LEU A 114 -2.70 -12.86 -0.41
C LEU A 114 -2.76 -14.00 -1.44
N HIS A 115 -1.61 -14.65 -1.69
CA HIS A 115 -1.52 -15.81 -2.60
C HIS A 115 -2.35 -16.98 -2.10
N HIS A 116 -2.33 -17.24 -0.77
CA HIS A 116 -3.13 -18.29 -0.13
C HIS A 116 -4.64 -18.07 -0.41
N TYR A 117 -5.12 -16.84 -0.31
CA TYR A 117 -6.52 -16.49 -0.57
C TYR A 117 -6.87 -16.25 -2.04
N GLY A 118 -5.93 -16.52 -2.95
CA GLY A 118 -6.19 -16.57 -4.39
C GLY A 118 -5.78 -15.34 -5.21
N VAL A 119 -5.21 -14.31 -4.58
CA VAL A 119 -4.63 -13.15 -5.27
C VAL A 119 -3.19 -13.49 -5.66
N LYS A 120 -3.00 -14.23 -6.77
CA LYS A 120 -1.70 -14.83 -7.11
C LYS A 120 -0.83 -14.00 -8.06
N ASN A 121 -1.43 -13.12 -8.84
CA ASN A 121 -0.70 -12.31 -9.81
C ASN A 121 -0.34 -10.96 -9.20
N THR A 122 0.77 -10.90 -8.47
CA THR A 122 1.20 -9.74 -7.71
C THR A 122 2.54 -9.20 -8.21
N GLN A 123 2.66 -7.86 -8.26
CA GLN A 123 3.92 -7.15 -8.47
C GLN A 123 4.18 -6.26 -7.27
N VAL A 124 5.35 -6.40 -6.67
CA VAL A 124 5.71 -5.67 -5.44
C VAL A 124 6.63 -4.50 -5.77
N ILE A 125 6.29 -3.34 -5.26
CA ILE A 125 7.06 -2.10 -5.36
C ILE A 125 7.38 -1.62 -3.94
N ASP A 126 8.65 -1.69 -3.56
CA ASP A 126 9.11 -1.23 -2.27
C ASP A 126 9.29 0.29 -2.31
N LEU A 127 8.56 1.02 -1.44
CA LEU A 127 8.63 2.48 -1.37
C LEU A 127 9.75 2.96 -0.45
N ILE A 128 10.15 2.15 0.52
CA ILE A 128 11.27 2.47 1.41
C ILE A 128 12.53 1.80 0.88
N HIS A 129 13.44 2.61 0.39
CA HIS A 129 14.74 2.17 -0.12
C HIS A 129 15.78 3.30 -0.03
N PRO A 130 17.09 2.99 -0.04
CA PRO A 130 18.13 3.99 0.24
C PRO A 130 18.18 5.17 -0.74
N ASP A 131 17.70 5.00 -1.96
CA ASP A 131 17.68 6.11 -2.95
C ASP A 131 16.54 7.12 -2.72
N MET A 132 15.65 6.87 -1.77
CA MET A 132 14.68 7.86 -1.29
C MET A 132 15.33 8.98 -0.46
N LEU A 133 16.57 8.77 -0.03
CA LEU A 133 17.36 9.67 0.81
C LEU A 133 18.67 10.06 0.09
N GLY A 134 19.19 11.23 0.42
CA GLY A 134 20.53 11.60 0.01
C GLY A 134 21.61 10.78 0.76
N PRO A 135 22.85 10.73 0.26
CA PRO A 135 23.93 9.94 0.88
C PRO A 135 24.17 10.22 2.36
N ASP A 136 24.12 11.49 2.75
CA ASP A 136 24.34 11.88 4.15
C ASP A 136 23.11 11.61 5.02
N GLU A 137 21.91 11.75 4.44
CA GLU A 137 20.67 11.38 5.12
C GLU A 137 20.61 9.87 5.42
N VAL A 138 21.04 9.02 4.47
CA VAL A 138 21.14 7.57 4.69
C VAL A 138 22.05 7.27 5.87
N LYS A 139 23.24 7.90 5.91
CA LYS A 139 24.20 7.68 7.02
C LYS A 139 23.66 8.16 8.37
N LEU A 140 22.86 9.23 8.40
CA LEU A 140 22.28 9.78 9.63
C LEU A 140 21.06 8.95 10.11
N SER A 141 20.27 8.41 9.18
CA SER A 141 19.02 7.73 9.48
C SER A 141 19.16 6.21 9.63
N ARG A 142 20.29 5.63 9.21
CA ARG A 142 20.48 4.20 9.27
C ARG A 142 20.68 3.71 10.71
N TYR A 143 20.18 2.55 11.02
CA TYR A 143 20.43 1.85 12.28
C TYR A 143 21.11 0.52 12.04
N ARG A 144 21.90 0.07 13.02
CA ARG A 144 22.61 -1.20 12.91
C ARG A 144 21.65 -2.38 13.05
N ILE A 145 21.68 -3.28 12.07
CA ILE A 145 20.94 -4.52 12.11
C ILE A 145 21.62 -5.49 13.11
N PRO A 146 20.88 -6.11 14.05
CA PRO A 146 21.43 -7.06 14.98
C PRO A 146 22.06 -8.28 14.30
N GLU A 147 23.22 -8.72 14.78
CA GLU A 147 23.94 -9.89 14.30
C GLU A 147 23.83 -11.05 15.31
N THR A 148 22.61 -11.41 15.69
CA THR A 148 22.40 -12.59 16.50
C THR A 148 22.41 -13.85 15.62
N GLU A 149 22.68 -15.02 16.22
CA GLU A 149 22.73 -16.29 15.50
C GLU A 149 21.39 -16.56 14.76
N GLY A 150 20.26 -16.27 15.40
CA GLY A 150 18.92 -16.40 14.78
C GLY A 150 18.66 -15.43 13.62
N MET A 151 19.35 -14.27 13.59
CA MET A 151 19.22 -13.29 12.52
C MET A 151 20.17 -13.54 11.36
N ARG A 152 21.22 -14.33 11.56
CA ARG A 152 22.30 -14.52 10.55
C ARG A 152 21.77 -15.03 9.21
N VAL A 153 20.88 -16.02 9.23
CA VAL A 153 20.28 -16.59 8.01
C VAL A 153 19.38 -15.57 7.33
N LYS A 154 18.57 -14.84 8.11
CA LYS A 154 17.68 -13.79 7.62
C LYS A 154 18.46 -12.65 7.00
N ASN A 155 19.51 -12.17 7.64
CA ASN A 155 20.41 -11.12 7.14
C ASN A 155 21.07 -11.54 5.83
N GLN A 156 21.52 -12.77 5.70
CA GLN A 156 22.14 -13.28 4.47
C GLN A 156 21.11 -13.40 3.32
N ALA A 157 19.91 -13.87 3.61
CA ALA A 157 18.83 -13.95 2.62
C ALA A 157 18.46 -12.54 2.12
N TRP A 158 18.25 -11.60 3.03
CA TRP A 158 17.95 -10.22 2.70
C TRP A 158 19.04 -9.56 1.88
N LEU A 159 20.32 -9.73 2.25
CA LEU A 159 21.47 -9.21 1.47
C LEU A 159 21.46 -9.70 0.02
N LYS A 160 21.17 -10.97 -0.21
CA LYS A 160 21.07 -11.52 -1.58
C LYS A 160 19.99 -10.82 -2.40
N GLU A 161 18.88 -10.47 -1.77
CA GLU A 161 17.76 -9.81 -2.44
C GLU A 161 18.05 -8.32 -2.71
N ILE A 162 18.60 -7.59 -1.74
CA ILE A 162 18.89 -6.17 -1.94
C ILE A 162 20.03 -5.94 -2.94
N HIS A 163 21.01 -6.86 -3.04
CA HIS A 163 22.06 -6.78 -4.04
C HIS A 163 21.57 -7.01 -5.48
N LYS A 164 20.37 -7.56 -5.66
CA LYS A 164 19.72 -7.61 -6.98
C LYS A 164 19.09 -6.28 -7.38
N ARG A 165 18.94 -5.35 -6.42
CA ARG A 165 18.40 -4.02 -6.64
C ARG A 165 19.54 -3.06 -6.98
N ASP A 166 19.36 -2.22 -7.99
CA ASP A 166 20.38 -1.25 -8.43
C ASP A 166 20.21 0.09 -7.70
N TYR A 167 20.23 0.06 -6.36
CA TYR A 167 20.16 1.26 -5.55
C TYR A 167 21.54 1.89 -5.34
N LYS A 168 21.71 3.12 -5.80
CA LYS A 168 23.00 3.87 -5.75
C LYS A 168 23.49 4.07 -4.32
N ASN A 169 22.58 4.27 -3.39
CA ASN A 169 22.87 4.57 -1.98
C ASN A 169 22.96 3.31 -1.10
N GLN A 170 22.75 2.11 -1.65
CA GLN A 170 22.89 0.83 -0.94
C GLN A 170 24.25 0.67 -0.27
N LYS A 171 25.31 1.14 -0.90
CA LYS A 171 26.68 1.11 -0.38
C LYS A 171 26.87 1.80 0.99
N TYR A 172 25.95 2.67 1.40
CA TYR A 172 26.01 3.34 2.71
C TYR A 172 25.31 2.53 3.81
N LEU A 173 24.67 1.41 3.47
CA LEU A 173 24.05 0.49 4.41
C LEU A 173 24.91 -0.74 4.72
N GLU A 174 26.12 -0.80 4.15
CA GLU A 174 27.08 -1.86 4.39
C GLU A 174 28.40 -1.24 4.78
N GLU A 175 29.00 -1.70 5.87
CA GLU A 175 30.34 -1.30 6.29
C GLU A 175 31.19 -2.52 6.57
N GLN A 176 32.50 -2.38 6.41
CA GLN A 176 33.45 -3.38 6.83
C GLN A 176 34.27 -2.80 7.99
N THR A 177 34.27 -3.50 9.11
CA THR A 177 35.06 -3.13 10.26
C THR A 177 36.58 -3.30 9.96
N LYS A 178 37.42 -2.71 10.78
CA LYS A 178 38.88 -2.91 10.69
C LYS A 178 39.29 -4.38 10.83
N SER A 179 38.48 -5.21 11.50
CA SER A 179 38.66 -6.65 11.64
C SER A 179 38.14 -7.47 10.44
N GLY A 180 37.61 -6.81 9.40
CA GLY A 180 37.06 -7.48 8.23
C GLY A 180 35.60 -7.98 8.38
N GLN A 181 34.95 -7.73 9.52
CA GLN A 181 33.57 -8.12 9.73
C GLN A 181 32.62 -7.17 9.00
N LYS A 182 31.64 -7.71 8.30
CA LYS A 182 30.57 -6.90 7.67
C LYS A 182 29.55 -6.46 8.72
N VAL A 183 29.23 -5.18 8.73
CA VAL A 183 28.15 -4.60 9.51
C VAL A 183 27.05 -4.13 8.56
N LEU A 184 25.83 -4.50 8.86
CA LEU A 184 24.65 -4.18 8.07
C LEU A 184 23.81 -3.13 8.77
N TYR A 185 23.23 -2.25 7.97
CA TYR A 185 22.34 -1.20 8.44
C TYR A 185 21.00 -1.29 7.71
N GLY A 186 19.94 -0.97 8.41
CA GLY A 186 18.59 -0.80 7.89
C GLY A 186 18.18 0.68 7.88
N LEU A 187 17.01 0.95 7.30
CA LEU A 187 16.32 2.24 7.36
C LEU A 187 14.92 2.02 7.89
N GLU A 188 14.52 2.81 8.87
CA GLU A 188 13.13 2.85 9.29
C GLU A 188 12.28 3.58 8.26
N ALA A 189 11.03 3.17 8.09
CA ALA A 189 10.09 3.80 7.18
C ALA A 189 9.89 5.29 7.50
N GLU A 190 9.94 5.65 8.79
CA GLU A 190 9.85 7.03 9.28
C GLU A 190 11.03 7.93 8.90
N SER A 191 12.12 7.35 8.42
CA SER A 191 13.27 8.11 7.88
C SER A 191 12.91 8.86 6.59
N VAL A 192 11.85 8.43 5.91
CA VAL A 192 11.37 9.03 4.66
C VAL A 192 10.18 9.93 4.96
N SER A 193 10.28 11.21 4.64
CA SER A 193 9.17 12.15 4.84
C SER A 193 7.96 11.79 3.98
N ALA A 194 6.74 12.07 4.47
CA ALA A 194 5.50 11.84 3.74
C ALA A 194 5.53 12.45 2.32
N LYS A 195 6.10 13.64 2.16
CA LYS A 195 6.26 14.29 0.85
C LYS A 195 7.09 13.45 -0.13
N ARG A 196 8.21 12.88 0.32
CA ARG A 196 9.05 12.02 -0.53
C ARG A 196 8.38 10.70 -0.83
N LEU A 197 7.72 10.13 0.18
CA LEU A 197 6.97 8.90 0.04
C LEU A 197 5.85 9.05 -0.99
N THR A 198 5.07 10.14 -0.92
CA THR A 198 4.03 10.45 -1.91
C THR A 198 4.62 10.64 -3.31
N ALA A 199 5.71 11.39 -3.45
CA ALA A 199 6.36 11.58 -4.75
C ALA A 199 6.85 10.25 -5.35
N GLY A 200 7.46 9.36 -4.55
CA GLY A 200 7.87 8.03 -4.99
C GLY A 200 6.68 7.15 -5.37
N LEU A 201 5.63 7.18 -4.57
CA LEU A 201 4.38 6.47 -4.84
C LEU A 201 3.75 6.95 -6.16
N GLU A 202 3.63 8.26 -6.37
CA GLU A 202 3.04 8.84 -7.58
C GLU A 202 3.78 8.44 -8.84
N VAL A 203 5.11 8.51 -8.83
CA VAL A 203 5.94 8.10 -9.98
C VAL A 203 5.66 6.67 -10.41
N ALA A 204 5.49 5.76 -9.46
CA ALA A 204 5.28 4.35 -9.74
C ALA A 204 3.79 4.01 -9.98
N MET A 205 2.87 4.70 -9.33
CA MET A 205 1.43 4.38 -9.32
C MET A 205 0.66 5.09 -10.44
N VAL A 206 0.97 6.36 -10.74
CA VAL A 206 0.21 7.14 -11.74
C VAL A 206 0.16 6.46 -13.11
N PRO A 207 1.23 5.83 -13.62
CA PRO A 207 1.16 5.08 -14.88
C PRO A 207 0.18 3.89 -14.85
N LEU A 208 -0.13 3.38 -13.65
CA LEU A 208 -1.04 2.23 -13.47
C LEU A 208 -2.51 2.64 -13.43
N ILE A 209 -2.81 3.83 -12.92
CA ILE A 209 -4.20 4.33 -12.76
C ILE A 209 -4.56 5.42 -13.77
N GLY A 210 -3.61 5.88 -14.58
CA GLY A 210 -3.80 7.01 -15.47
C GLY A 210 -3.83 8.34 -14.70
N LYS A 211 -4.50 9.36 -15.25
CA LYS A 211 -4.67 10.64 -14.55
C LYS A 211 -5.65 10.45 -13.40
N THR A 212 -5.21 10.72 -12.18
CA THR A 212 -5.99 10.57 -10.94
C THR A 212 -7.35 11.25 -11.03
N GLU A 213 -7.39 12.47 -11.59
CA GLU A 213 -8.63 13.23 -11.78
C GLU A 213 -9.63 12.50 -12.69
N GLU A 214 -9.14 11.87 -13.74
CA GLU A 214 -9.94 11.09 -14.67
C GLU A 214 -10.46 9.79 -14.03
N ALA A 215 -9.63 9.10 -13.27
CA ALA A 215 -10.03 7.91 -12.51
C ALA A 215 -11.12 8.23 -11.49
N LEU A 216 -10.97 9.34 -10.75
CA LEU A 216 -11.98 9.85 -9.82
C LEU A 216 -13.30 10.19 -10.54
N LYS A 217 -13.21 10.90 -11.65
CA LYS A 217 -14.38 11.28 -12.46
C LYS A 217 -15.11 10.04 -12.97
N ASN A 218 -14.38 9.07 -13.49
CA ASN A 218 -14.96 7.81 -13.99
C ASN A 218 -15.61 7.00 -12.87
N PHE A 219 -15.00 6.97 -11.68
CA PHE A 219 -15.61 6.35 -10.51
C PHE A 219 -16.93 7.01 -10.11
N GLN A 220 -16.94 8.33 -10.06
CA GLN A 220 -18.15 9.10 -9.75
C GLN A 220 -19.26 8.85 -10.77
N LEU A 221 -18.93 8.84 -12.06
CA LEU A 221 -19.89 8.55 -13.14
C LEU A 221 -20.46 7.12 -13.03
N LYS A 222 -19.61 6.14 -12.72
CA LYS A 222 -20.06 4.76 -12.54
C LYS A 222 -21.03 4.64 -11.38
N LYS A 223 -20.73 5.22 -10.22
CA LYS A 223 -21.63 5.20 -9.05
C LYS A 223 -22.98 5.88 -9.34
N LEU A 224 -22.95 6.99 -10.07
CA LEU A 224 -24.17 7.67 -10.50
C LEU A 224 -25.02 6.76 -11.41
N ASN A 225 -24.39 6.12 -12.39
CA ASN A 225 -25.08 5.21 -13.31
C ASN A 225 -25.67 4.00 -12.57
N ASP A 226 -24.95 3.41 -11.60
CA ASP A 226 -25.43 2.29 -10.81
C ASP A 226 -26.64 2.70 -9.95
N ALA A 227 -26.59 3.86 -9.30
CA ALA A 227 -27.71 4.40 -8.52
C ALA A 227 -28.95 4.70 -9.40
N ILE A 228 -28.75 5.24 -10.60
CA ILE A 228 -29.84 5.47 -11.57
C ILE A 228 -30.45 4.14 -12.00
N ARG A 229 -29.65 3.12 -12.27
CA ARG A 229 -30.16 1.77 -12.64
C ARG A 229 -31.00 1.15 -11.52
N GLU A 230 -30.53 1.23 -10.28
CA GLU A 230 -31.29 0.73 -9.12
C GLU A 230 -32.64 1.43 -8.98
N LEU A 231 -32.68 2.77 -9.14
CA LEU A 231 -33.92 3.53 -9.10
C LEU A 231 -34.90 3.17 -10.21
N ILE A 232 -34.38 2.91 -11.43
CA ILE A 232 -35.22 2.49 -12.56
C ILE A 232 -35.81 1.11 -12.29
N LEU A 233 -34.98 0.17 -11.79
CA LEU A 233 -35.45 -1.19 -11.47
C LEU A 233 -36.50 -1.19 -10.37
N HIS A 234 -36.37 -0.37 -9.31
CA HIS A 234 -37.35 -0.25 -8.24
C HIS A 234 -38.67 0.44 -8.64
N LYS A 235 -38.70 1.16 -9.77
CA LYS A 235 -39.95 1.79 -10.27
C LYS A 235 -40.69 0.95 -11.32
N VAL A 236 -40.05 -0.11 -11.80
CA VAL A 236 -40.62 -0.99 -12.85
C VAL A 236 -41.15 -2.31 -12.25
N THR A 237 -40.84 -2.58 -10.98
CA THR A 237 -41.44 -3.65 -10.16
C THR A 237 -42.56 -3.09 -9.27
#